data_038533331d4eaa0d674b49e1c836fdc6
#
_entry.id   038533331d4eaa0d674b49e1c836fdc6
#
_cell.length_a   1.000
_cell.length_b   1.000
_cell.length_c   1.000
_cell.angle_alpha   90.00
_cell.angle_beta   90.00
_cell.angle_gamma   90.00
#
_symmetry.space_group_name_H-M   'P 1'
#
loop_
_entity.id
_entity.type
_entity.pdbx_description
1 polymer ?
#
loop_
_entity_poly.entity_id
_entity_poly.type
_entity_poly.pdbx_seq_one_letter_code
_entity_poly.pdbx_strand_id
1 'polypeptide(L)'
;MKKLAVIISSILLSSAATTAIAADTYQSISHVGYVDVDGDDTVSVDSTYYFSPKATLGPYDQFEYINKQTNVYGAYSDNDLGDVTSIGGEYFVEDFVLGAQYNNLDSDFGSSTDVIELSAGYFFNPNLVLKATFVDVEDADNQFVFDLAYNHQLNSTDYIGFTVTSDDEFDYRAVAAKYFVDLQQGNYLTVEGKFEDVDGGSSNWELASNYYFSKATSVFVTVNKNDDYTLGGQHFFNNNVGLKAGYGNNWDDSDYDAYFANVSLQF
;
A
#
# COMPACT_ATOMS: atom_id res chain seq x y z
N MET A 1 -12.85 -19.87 6.36
CA MET A 1 -12.44 -19.60 4.98
C MET A 1 -12.77 -18.18 4.50
N LYS A 2 -13.83 -17.49 4.99
CA LYS A 2 -14.15 -16.06 4.64
C LYS A 2 -13.05 -15.03 5.02
N LYS A 3 -12.07 -15.38 5.82
CA LYS A 3 -11.03 -14.44 6.31
C LYS A 3 -9.85 -14.20 5.34
N LEU A 4 -9.69 -15.00 4.30
CA LEU A 4 -8.52 -14.92 3.42
C LEU A 4 -8.69 -13.88 2.28
N ALA A 5 -9.91 -13.68 1.79
CA ALA A 5 -10.19 -12.77 0.67
C ALA A 5 -9.96 -11.27 0.99
N VAL A 6 -10.00 -10.90 2.27
CA VAL A 6 -9.92 -9.50 2.72
C VAL A 6 -8.49 -8.95 2.76
N ILE A 7 -7.47 -9.80 2.82
CA ILE A 7 -6.08 -9.36 2.99
C ILE A 7 -5.45 -8.85 1.68
N ILE A 8 -5.98 -9.26 0.52
CA ILE A 8 -5.34 -9.00 -0.78
C ILE A 8 -5.66 -7.61 -1.36
N SER A 9 -6.81 -7.03 -1.04
CA SER A 9 -7.25 -5.74 -1.61
C SER A 9 -6.61 -4.49 -0.98
N SER A 10 -5.81 -4.61 0.08
CA SER A 10 -5.27 -3.46 0.82
C SER A 10 -3.91 -2.95 0.37
N ILE A 11 -3.27 -3.51 -0.66
CA ILE A 11 -1.87 -3.19 -1.01
C ILE A 11 -1.74 -2.04 -2.03
N LEU A 12 -2.80 -1.60 -2.71
CA LEU A 12 -2.70 -0.70 -3.86
C LEU A 12 -3.58 0.54 -3.76
N LEU A 13 -3.13 1.56 -3.05
CA LEU A 13 -3.63 2.92 -3.22
C LEU A 13 -2.55 3.96 -2.92
N SER A 14 -1.93 4.46 -3.95
CA SER A 14 -1.25 5.77 -3.98
C SER A 14 -1.09 6.23 -5.42
N SER A 15 -1.55 7.33 -5.79
CA SER A 15 -1.23 8.74 -5.75
C SER A 15 -1.37 9.49 -7.07
N ALA A 16 -1.67 10.76 -7.13
CA ALA A 16 -1.39 11.66 -8.27
C ALA A 16 -1.35 13.18 -7.99
N ALA A 17 -0.49 13.85 -8.54
CA ALA A 17 -0.02 15.11 -9.20
C ALA A 17 -0.53 16.50 -8.76
N THR A 18 0.19 17.57 -8.72
CA THR A 18 1.09 18.38 -9.54
C THR A 18 1.65 19.60 -8.82
N THR A 19 2.85 20.05 -9.03
CA THR A 19 3.39 21.24 -9.69
C THR A 19 4.88 21.48 -9.44
N ALA A 20 5.56 21.89 -10.43
CA ALA A 20 6.90 22.34 -10.68
C ALA A 20 7.81 22.82 -9.51
N ILE A 21 8.41 21.92 -8.83
CA ILE A 21 9.85 21.87 -8.53
C ILE A 21 10.35 20.71 -9.35
N ALA A 22 11.60 20.70 -9.85
CA ALA A 22 12.09 19.53 -10.58
C ALA A 22 12.02 18.30 -9.69
N ALA A 23 10.88 17.64 -9.71
CA ALA A 23 10.59 16.45 -8.93
C ALA A 23 11.34 15.29 -9.58
N ASP A 24 11.95 14.45 -8.77
CA ASP A 24 12.46 13.18 -9.27
C ASP A 24 11.27 12.37 -9.80
N THR A 25 11.44 11.75 -10.98
CA THR A 25 10.36 11.00 -11.63
C THR A 25 10.79 9.59 -11.95
N TYR A 26 9.89 8.63 -11.80
CA TYR A 26 10.15 7.21 -11.99
C TYR A 26 9.08 6.57 -12.86
N GLN A 27 9.49 5.62 -13.70
CA GLN A 27 8.57 4.76 -14.45
C GLN A 27 8.58 3.31 -13.96
N SER A 28 9.61 2.90 -13.23
CA SER A 28 9.68 1.58 -12.60
C SER A 28 10.01 1.75 -11.12
N ILE A 29 9.20 1.13 -10.27
CA ILE A 29 9.43 1.07 -8.83
C ILE A 29 9.35 -0.39 -8.43
N SER A 30 10.42 -0.90 -7.81
CA SER A 30 10.52 -2.30 -7.39
C SER A 30 11.02 -2.36 -5.94
N HIS A 31 10.55 -3.38 -5.22
CA HIS A 31 10.99 -3.66 -3.86
C HIS A 31 11.40 -5.12 -3.71
N VAL A 32 12.39 -5.36 -2.87
CA VAL A 32 12.75 -6.68 -2.36
C VAL A 32 12.75 -6.61 -0.86
N GLY A 33 11.89 -7.40 -0.22
CA GLY A 33 11.65 -7.40 1.21
C GLY A 33 12.04 -8.71 1.88
N TYR A 34 12.48 -8.61 3.13
CA TYR A 34 12.64 -9.69 4.07
C TYR A 34 12.02 -9.27 5.40
N VAL A 35 11.23 -10.16 5.98
CA VAL A 35 10.64 -9.98 7.31
C VAL A 35 10.86 -11.28 8.07
N ASP A 36 11.28 -11.17 9.31
CA ASP A 36 11.34 -12.26 10.28
C ASP A 36 10.47 -11.88 11.47
N VAL A 37 9.54 -12.74 11.84
CA VAL A 37 8.67 -12.59 13.01
C VAL A 37 8.74 -13.86 13.83
N ASP A 38 9.38 -13.83 14.99
CA ASP A 38 9.55 -14.98 15.90
C ASP A 38 10.21 -16.21 15.24
N GLY A 39 11.01 -15.99 14.18
CA GLY A 39 11.67 -17.03 13.42
C GLY A 39 10.87 -17.55 12.21
N ASP A 40 9.70 -17.00 11.94
CA ASP A 40 8.95 -17.24 10.70
C ASP A 40 9.36 -16.20 9.65
N ASP A 41 10.01 -16.66 8.58
CA ASP A 41 10.57 -15.82 7.53
C ASP A 41 9.56 -15.52 6.42
N THR A 42 9.57 -14.30 5.91
CA THR A 42 8.89 -13.93 4.66
C THR A 42 9.85 -13.20 3.73
N VAL A 43 9.96 -13.68 2.51
CA VAL A 43 10.66 -13.00 1.42
C VAL A 43 9.63 -12.47 0.43
N SER A 44 9.81 -11.23 -0.03
CA SER A 44 8.91 -10.64 -1.02
C SER A 44 9.66 -9.89 -2.11
N VAL A 45 9.07 -9.86 -3.30
CA VAL A 45 9.50 -9.00 -4.39
C VAL A 45 8.26 -8.44 -5.09
N ASP A 46 8.28 -7.15 -5.36
CA ASP A 46 7.26 -6.50 -6.20
C ASP A 46 7.90 -5.53 -7.19
N SER A 47 7.19 -5.28 -8.28
CA SER A 47 7.58 -4.29 -9.28
C SER A 47 6.36 -3.72 -9.96
N THR A 48 6.33 -2.39 -10.10
CA THR A 48 5.32 -1.66 -10.88
C THR A 48 6.00 -0.86 -11.97
N TYR A 49 5.50 -1.00 -13.20
CA TYR A 49 5.90 -0.17 -14.33
C TYR A 49 4.77 0.79 -14.71
N TYR A 50 5.06 2.08 -14.69
CA TYR A 50 4.16 3.16 -15.10
C TYR A 50 4.45 3.57 -16.54
N PHE A 51 3.42 3.64 -17.39
CA PHE A 51 3.56 4.03 -18.80
C PHE A 51 3.84 5.53 -18.98
N SER A 52 3.71 6.31 -17.92
CA SER A 52 4.16 7.71 -17.85
C SER A 52 4.93 7.96 -16.56
N PRO A 53 5.92 8.88 -16.57
CA PRO A 53 6.71 9.16 -15.37
C PRO A 53 5.87 9.63 -14.19
N LYS A 54 6.15 9.07 -13.01
CA LYS A 54 5.50 9.39 -11.74
C LYS A 54 6.40 10.29 -10.92
N ALA A 55 5.91 11.47 -10.56
CA ALA A 55 6.68 12.48 -9.85
C ALA A 55 6.57 12.30 -8.32
N THR A 56 7.69 12.53 -7.61
CA THR A 56 7.71 12.57 -6.15
C THR A 56 7.22 13.93 -5.61
N LEU A 57 6.73 13.94 -4.37
CA LEU A 57 6.30 15.15 -3.66
C LEU A 57 7.41 15.81 -2.82
N GLY A 58 8.65 15.33 -2.98
CA GLY A 58 9.82 15.75 -2.21
C GLY A 58 10.64 14.55 -1.80
N PRO A 59 10.26 13.78 -0.76
CA PRO A 59 10.91 12.50 -0.47
C PRO A 59 10.83 11.54 -1.64
N TYR A 60 11.87 10.73 -1.85
CA TYR A 60 11.97 9.83 -3.00
C TYR A 60 10.91 8.73 -3.03
N ASP A 61 10.30 8.39 -1.91
CA ASP A 61 9.24 7.39 -1.74
C ASP A 61 7.84 8.00 -1.55
N GLN A 62 7.69 9.32 -1.62
CA GLN A 62 6.39 9.97 -1.46
C GLN A 62 5.85 10.48 -2.79
N PHE A 63 4.67 9.99 -3.10
CA PHE A 63 3.92 10.31 -4.30
C PHE A 63 2.55 10.85 -3.91
N GLU A 64 1.80 11.33 -4.90
CA GLU A 64 0.43 11.81 -4.64
C GLU A 64 -0.53 10.67 -4.25
N TYR A 65 -1.61 11.03 -3.51
CA TYR A 65 -2.51 10.06 -2.88
C TYR A 65 -3.31 9.21 -3.86
N ILE A 66 -3.86 9.79 -4.94
CA ILE A 66 -4.66 9.07 -5.93
C ILE A 66 -3.86 8.87 -7.22
N ASN A 67 -3.62 7.63 -7.64
CA ASN A 67 -2.93 7.33 -8.90
C ASN A 67 -3.82 7.60 -10.12
N LYS A 68 -3.22 8.15 -11.19
CA LYS A 68 -3.88 8.35 -12.50
C LYS A 68 -3.03 7.86 -13.67
N GLN A 69 -2.04 7.05 -13.39
CA GLN A 69 -1.10 6.59 -14.38
C GLN A 69 -1.35 5.13 -14.70
N THR A 70 -1.58 4.84 -15.98
CA THR A 70 -1.62 3.47 -16.49
C THR A 70 -0.36 2.74 -16.07
N ASN A 71 -0.55 1.55 -15.50
CA ASN A 71 0.52 0.75 -14.96
C ASN A 71 0.28 -0.74 -15.15
N VAL A 72 1.34 -1.52 -15.03
CA VAL A 72 1.31 -2.96 -14.82
C VAL A 72 2.20 -3.30 -13.65
N TYR A 73 1.85 -4.31 -12.89
CA TYR A 73 2.59 -4.73 -11.72
C TYR A 73 2.61 -6.24 -11.57
N GLY A 74 3.60 -6.73 -10.83
CA GLY A 74 3.69 -8.10 -10.38
C GLY A 74 4.30 -8.14 -8.99
N ALA A 75 3.92 -9.15 -8.21
CA ALA A 75 4.46 -9.42 -6.89
C ALA A 75 4.56 -10.92 -6.64
N TYR A 76 5.53 -11.29 -5.80
CA TYR A 76 5.70 -12.62 -5.25
C TYR A 76 6.09 -12.51 -3.78
N SER A 77 5.51 -13.33 -2.95
CA SER A 77 5.93 -13.50 -1.56
C SER A 77 5.89 -14.97 -1.18
N ASP A 78 6.82 -15.38 -0.34
CA ASP A 78 7.02 -16.73 0.12
C ASP A 78 7.27 -16.73 1.63
N ASN A 79 6.59 -17.60 2.35
CA ASN A 79 6.75 -17.84 3.78
C ASN A 79 6.46 -19.30 4.11
N ASP A 80 6.63 -19.70 5.37
CA ASP A 80 6.45 -21.09 5.85
C ASP A 80 5.01 -21.65 5.68
N LEU A 81 4.04 -20.84 5.26
CA LEU A 81 2.66 -21.28 5.03
C LEU A 81 2.36 -21.49 3.54
N GLY A 82 3.25 -21.02 2.67
CA GLY A 82 3.11 -21.07 1.22
C GLY A 82 3.50 -19.77 0.51
N ASP A 83 3.20 -19.69 -0.76
CA ASP A 83 3.54 -18.53 -1.56
C ASP A 83 2.32 -17.83 -2.18
N VAL A 84 2.51 -16.56 -2.52
CA VAL A 84 1.51 -15.74 -3.23
C VAL A 84 2.17 -15.11 -4.44
N THR A 85 1.61 -15.37 -5.61
CA THR A 85 1.98 -14.70 -6.86
C THR A 85 0.84 -13.78 -7.31
N SER A 86 1.16 -12.54 -7.65
CA SER A 86 0.20 -11.56 -8.15
C SER A 86 0.69 -10.94 -9.45
N ILE A 87 -0.22 -10.71 -10.39
CA ILE A 87 0.02 -9.91 -11.60
C ILE A 87 -1.23 -9.11 -11.92
N GLY A 88 -1.05 -7.84 -12.29
CA GLY A 88 -2.18 -6.98 -12.60
C GLY A 88 -1.78 -5.68 -13.28
N GLY A 89 -2.77 -4.79 -13.43
CA GLY A 89 -2.55 -3.47 -13.99
C GLY A 89 -3.81 -2.63 -14.00
N GLU A 90 -3.61 -1.33 -14.16
CA GLU A 90 -4.68 -0.33 -14.29
C GLU A 90 -4.49 0.49 -15.56
N TYR A 91 -5.57 0.67 -16.29
CA TYR A 91 -5.63 1.50 -17.50
C TYR A 91 -6.52 2.72 -17.25
N PHE A 92 -5.93 3.89 -17.39
CA PHE A 92 -6.61 5.17 -17.21
C PHE A 92 -6.95 5.77 -18.57
N VAL A 93 -8.21 6.10 -18.78
CA VAL A 93 -8.71 6.72 -20.00
C VAL A 93 -9.76 7.78 -19.65
N GLU A 94 -9.46 9.04 -19.97
CA GLU A 94 -10.30 10.20 -19.58
C GLU A 94 -10.52 10.19 -18.05
N ASP A 95 -11.78 10.13 -17.63
CA ASP A 95 -12.17 10.08 -16.21
C ASP A 95 -12.43 8.65 -15.71
N PHE A 96 -12.06 7.62 -16.48
CA PHE A 96 -12.26 6.22 -16.10
C PHE A 96 -10.94 5.53 -15.76
N VAL A 97 -11.03 4.59 -14.84
CA VAL A 97 -9.97 3.62 -14.57
C VAL A 97 -10.55 2.20 -14.70
N LEU A 98 -9.84 1.34 -15.41
CA LEU A 98 -10.16 -0.08 -15.56
C LEU A 98 -8.97 -0.88 -15.02
N GLY A 99 -9.22 -1.88 -14.19
CA GLY A 99 -8.17 -2.72 -13.62
C GLY A 99 -8.48 -4.19 -13.78
N ALA A 100 -7.42 -4.99 -13.82
CA ALA A 100 -7.49 -6.44 -13.71
C ALA A 100 -6.30 -6.94 -12.91
N GLN A 101 -6.53 -7.94 -12.06
CA GLN A 101 -5.51 -8.60 -11.27
C GLN A 101 -5.83 -10.10 -11.19
N TYR A 102 -4.79 -10.90 -11.21
CA TYR A 102 -4.83 -12.32 -10.88
C TYR A 102 -3.88 -12.60 -9.74
N ASN A 103 -4.35 -13.33 -8.75
CA ASN A 103 -3.55 -13.81 -7.63
C ASN A 103 -3.67 -15.34 -7.56
N ASN A 104 -2.54 -16.00 -7.33
CA ASN A 104 -2.49 -17.41 -6.99
C ASN A 104 -1.88 -17.52 -5.58
N LEU A 105 -2.60 -18.18 -4.69
CA LEU A 105 -2.18 -18.47 -3.33
C LEU A 105 -1.91 -19.97 -3.25
N ASP A 106 -0.65 -20.37 -3.21
CA ASP A 106 -0.26 -21.77 -3.06
C ASP A 106 0.11 -22.05 -1.60
N SER A 107 -0.57 -23.01 -0.97
CA SER A 107 -0.39 -23.33 0.43
C SER A 107 0.39 -24.64 0.57
N ASP A 108 1.45 -24.63 1.38
CA ASP A 108 2.23 -25.82 1.72
C ASP A 108 1.39 -26.92 2.43
N PHE A 109 0.23 -26.55 2.96
CA PHE A 109 -0.65 -27.43 3.74
C PHE A 109 -1.98 -27.78 3.04
N GLY A 110 -2.20 -27.30 1.81
CA GLY A 110 -3.49 -27.43 1.13
C GLY A 110 -3.43 -27.33 -0.39
N SER A 111 -4.57 -27.01 -0.98
CA SER A 111 -4.66 -26.68 -2.40
C SER A 111 -4.33 -25.22 -2.64
N SER A 112 -3.87 -24.89 -3.83
CA SER A 112 -3.81 -23.51 -4.31
C SER A 112 -5.20 -22.93 -4.42
N THR A 113 -5.30 -21.60 -4.34
CA THR A 113 -6.54 -20.82 -4.53
C THR A 113 -6.27 -19.71 -5.52
N ASP A 114 -7.05 -19.66 -6.58
CA ASP A 114 -6.99 -18.59 -7.57
C ASP A 114 -7.97 -17.49 -7.23
N VAL A 115 -7.53 -16.23 -7.39
CA VAL A 115 -8.37 -15.03 -7.21
C VAL A 115 -8.25 -14.15 -8.44
N ILE A 116 -9.38 -13.82 -9.06
CA ILE A 116 -9.47 -12.87 -10.17
C ILE A 116 -10.19 -11.63 -9.69
N GLU A 117 -9.60 -10.47 -9.94
CA GLU A 117 -10.19 -9.17 -9.62
C GLU A 117 -10.35 -8.35 -10.91
N LEU A 118 -11.55 -7.83 -11.13
CA LEU A 118 -11.85 -6.92 -12.22
C LEU A 118 -12.43 -5.64 -11.66
N SER A 119 -11.81 -4.50 -11.96
CA SER A 119 -12.25 -3.23 -11.41
C SER A 119 -12.60 -2.20 -12.47
N ALA A 120 -13.56 -1.35 -12.14
CA ALA A 120 -13.89 -0.16 -12.90
C ALA A 120 -14.13 1.01 -11.94
N GLY A 121 -13.59 2.18 -12.25
CA GLY A 121 -13.76 3.38 -11.44
C GLY A 121 -13.99 4.61 -12.28
N TYR A 122 -14.56 5.63 -11.63
CA TYR A 122 -14.86 6.92 -12.23
C TYR A 122 -14.36 8.07 -11.36
N PHE A 123 -13.64 8.98 -11.99
CA PHE A 123 -13.16 10.22 -11.39
C PHE A 123 -14.22 11.32 -11.54
N PHE A 124 -14.91 11.67 -10.47
CA PHE A 124 -15.84 12.80 -10.45
C PHE A 124 -15.13 14.15 -10.62
N ASN A 125 -13.90 14.20 -10.20
CA ASN A 125 -12.93 15.27 -10.41
C ASN A 125 -11.52 14.71 -10.12
N PRO A 126 -10.44 15.48 -10.36
CA PRO A 126 -9.07 15.04 -10.13
C PRO A 126 -8.74 14.52 -8.71
N ASN A 127 -9.56 14.81 -7.74
CA ASN A 127 -9.32 14.51 -6.34
C ASN A 127 -10.35 13.54 -5.74
N LEU A 128 -11.29 13.01 -6.52
CA LEU A 128 -12.35 12.12 -6.04
C LEU A 128 -12.61 11.01 -7.05
N VAL A 129 -12.38 9.77 -6.65
CA VAL A 129 -12.64 8.57 -7.45
C VAL A 129 -13.46 7.56 -6.65
N LEU A 130 -14.43 6.95 -7.31
CA LEU A 130 -15.12 5.75 -6.84
C LEU A 130 -14.72 4.59 -7.74
N LYS A 131 -14.28 3.48 -7.16
CA LYS A 131 -13.92 2.24 -7.84
C LYS A 131 -14.79 1.10 -7.29
N ALA A 132 -15.29 0.23 -8.17
CA ALA A 132 -15.92 -1.04 -7.84
C ALA A 132 -15.04 -2.16 -8.37
N THR A 133 -14.75 -3.14 -7.54
CA THR A 133 -13.97 -4.34 -7.88
C THR A 133 -14.83 -5.57 -7.68
N PHE A 134 -14.99 -6.35 -8.73
CA PHE A 134 -15.53 -7.69 -8.68
C PHE A 134 -14.39 -8.65 -8.30
N VAL A 135 -14.60 -9.45 -7.27
CA VAL A 135 -13.63 -10.42 -6.75
C VAL A 135 -14.23 -11.81 -6.90
N ASP A 136 -13.55 -12.65 -7.67
CA ASP A 136 -13.88 -14.06 -7.90
C ASP A 136 -12.79 -14.91 -7.24
N VAL A 137 -13.15 -15.64 -6.21
CA VAL A 137 -12.28 -16.54 -5.46
C VAL A 137 -12.67 -17.96 -5.75
N GLU A 138 -11.72 -18.79 -6.19
CA GLU A 138 -11.96 -20.21 -6.47
C GLU A 138 -12.60 -20.90 -5.25
N ASP A 139 -13.67 -21.65 -5.50
CA ASP A 139 -14.45 -22.38 -4.49
C ASP A 139 -15.11 -21.51 -3.38
N ALA A 140 -15.29 -20.20 -3.62
CA ALA A 140 -16.00 -19.29 -2.72
C ALA A 140 -17.05 -18.45 -3.46
N ASP A 141 -17.89 -17.76 -2.69
CA ASP A 141 -18.88 -16.83 -3.27
C ASP A 141 -18.17 -15.56 -3.78
N ASN A 142 -18.58 -15.08 -4.93
CA ASN A 142 -18.10 -13.83 -5.52
C ASN A 142 -18.59 -12.63 -4.69
N GLN A 143 -17.82 -11.56 -4.66
CA GLN A 143 -18.17 -10.34 -3.94
C GLN A 143 -17.81 -9.08 -4.74
N PHE A 144 -18.45 -7.98 -4.42
CA PHE A 144 -18.04 -6.65 -4.86
C PHE A 144 -17.40 -5.88 -3.70
N VAL A 145 -16.31 -5.16 -4.02
CA VAL A 145 -15.66 -4.23 -3.10
C VAL A 145 -15.72 -2.83 -3.72
N PHE A 146 -16.10 -1.85 -2.92
CA PHE A 146 -16.21 -0.45 -3.32
C PHE A 146 -15.18 0.39 -2.56
N ASP A 147 -14.41 1.19 -3.29
CA ASP A 147 -13.45 2.14 -2.76
C ASP A 147 -13.82 3.56 -3.17
N LEU A 148 -14.00 4.44 -2.21
CA LEU A 148 -14.13 5.88 -2.43
C LEU A 148 -12.86 6.57 -1.91
N ALA A 149 -12.03 7.10 -2.81
CA ALA A 149 -10.84 7.84 -2.44
C ALA A 149 -10.99 9.34 -2.73
N TYR A 150 -10.62 10.16 -1.75
CA TYR A 150 -10.63 11.62 -1.84
C TYR A 150 -9.31 12.21 -1.35
N ASN A 151 -8.76 13.13 -2.14
CA ASN A 151 -7.57 13.91 -1.80
C ASN A 151 -7.95 15.38 -1.56
N HIS A 152 -7.82 15.84 -0.32
CA HIS A 152 -7.98 17.26 0.02
C HIS A 152 -6.62 17.96 -0.04
N GLN A 153 -6.39 18.71 -1.11
CA GLN A 153 -5.19 19.51 -1.27
C GLN A 153 -5.21 20.73 -0.34
N LEU A 154 -4.22 20.86 0.55
CA LEU A 154 -4.10 21.98 1.48
C LEU A 154 -3.32 23.15 0.88
N ASN A 155 -2.29 22.85 0.08
CA ASN A 155 -1.50 23.81 -0.70
C ASN A 155 -0.86 23.09 -1.89
N SER A 156 0.22 23.60 -2.47
CA SER A 156 0.88 22.99 -3.65
C SER A 156 1.51 21.61 -3.40
N THR A 157 1.79 21.24 -2.15
CA THR A 157 2.45 19.98 -1.77
C THR A 157 1.66 19.21 -0.73
N ASP A 158 1.11 19.89 0.26
CA ASP A 158 0.50 19.28 1.43
C ASP A 158 -0.92 18.82 1.15
N TYR A 159 -1.28 17.65 1.63
CA TYR A 159 -2.61 17.07 1.43
C TYR A 159 -3.07 16.23 2.61
N ILE A 160 -4.38 15.99 2.67
CA ILE A 160 -5.00 14.94 3.45
C ILE A 160 -5.77 14.04 2.49
N GLY A 161 -5.33 12.81 2.35
CA GLY A 161 -6.04 11.77 1.59
C GLY A 161 -6.93 10.95 2.49
N PHE A 162 -8.07 10.51 1.96
CA PHE A 162 -9.02 9.62 2.63
C PHE A 162 -9.43 8.51 1.68
N THR A 163 -9.57 7.29 2.19
CA THR A 163 -10.19 6.18 1.47
C THR A 163 -11.20 5.50 2.40
N VAL A 164 -12.39 5.24 1.85
CA VAL A 164 -13.41 4.42 2.48
C VAL A 164 -13.62 3.20 1.62
N THR A 165 -13.50 2.02 2.21
CA THR A 165 -13.71 0.72 1.55
C THR A 165 -14.85 -0.02 2.20
N SER A 166 -15.69 -0.70 1.41
CA SER A 166 -16.70 -1.63 1.90
C SER A 166 -16.96 -2.70 0.85
N ASP A 167 -17.29 -3.90 1.28
CA ASP A 167 -17.91 -4.89 0.40
C ASP A 167 -19.41 -4.62 0.21
N ASP A 168 -20.07 -5.37 -0.64
CA ASP A 168 -21.49 -5.21 -1.00
C ASP A 168 -22.45 -5.70 0.09
N GLU A 169 -22.00 -6.56 1.00
CA GLU A 169 -22.76 -7.04 2.15
C GLU A 169 -22.54 -6.20 3.41
N PHE A 170 -21.58 -5.26 3.38
CA PHE A 170 -21.11 -4.47 4.55
C PHE A 170 -20.48 -5.33 5.66
N ASP A 171 -20.06 -6.54 5.33
CA ASP A 171 -19.35 -7.44 6.26
C ASP A 171 -17.91 -6.95 6.49
N TYR A 172 -17.30 -6.30 5.51
CA TYR A 172 -16.02 -5.61 5.63
C TYR A 172 -16.17 -4.11 5.39
N ARG A 173 -15.58 -3.33 6.28
CA ARG A 173 -15.52 -1.86 6.19
C ARG A 173 -14.16 -1.37 6.63
N ALA A 174 -13.60 -0.43 5.89
CA ALA A 174 -12.35 0.22 6.27
C ALA A 174 -12.39 1.71 6.00
N VAL A 175 -11.64 2.45 6.80
CA VAL A 175 -11.34 3.87 6.57
C VAL A 175 -9.83 4.06 6.73
N ALA A 176 -9.20 4.65 5.73
CA ALA A 176 -7.80 5.06 5.79
C ALA A 176 -7.68 6.56 5.59
N ALA A 177 -6.69 7.17 6.23
CA ALA A 177 -6.33 8.56 6.02
C ALA A 177 -4.81 8.71 5.99
N LYS A 178 -4.33 9.63 5.15
CA LYS A 178 -2.91 10.00 5.06
C LYS A 178 -2.79 11.50 5.03
N TYR A 179 -2.03 12.07 5.96
CA TYR A 179 -1.59 13.45 5.96
C TYR A 179 -0.13 13.51 5.50
N PHE A 180 0.16 14.35 4.51
CA PHE A 180 1.50 14.67 4.06
C PHE A 180 1.72 16.18 4.17
N VAL A 181 2.85 16.58 4.74
CA VAL A 181 3.20 18.00 4.91
C VAL A 181 4.69 18.24 4.66
N ASP A 182 4.99 19.27 3.88
CA ASP A 182 6.32 19.88 3.75
C ASP A 182 6.55 20.86 4.92
N LEU A 183 7.41 20.46 5.87
CA LEU A 183 7.79 21.28 7.03
C LEU A 183 8.81 22.37 6.67
N GLN A 184 9.13 22.51 5.38
CA GLN A 184 10.13 23.41 4.83
C GLN A 184 11.58 22.96 5.14
N GLN A 185 12.55 23.60 4.49
CA GLN A 185 13.98 23.34 4.63
C GLN A 185 14.39 21.88 4.29
N GLY A 186 13.56 21.17 3.49
CA GLY A 186 13.81 19.78 3.07
C GLY A 186 13.39 18.73 4.10
N ASN A 187 12.62 19.13 5.12
CA ASN A 187 12.01 18.22 6.08
C ASN A 187 10.53 17.98 5.71
N TYR A 188 10.06 16.73 5.93
CA TYR A 188 8.67 16.36 5.65
C TYR A 188 8.14 15.45 6.76
N LEU A 189 6.81 15.37 6.84
CA LEU A 189 6.14 14.47 7.77
C LEU A 189 4.98 13.79 7.04
N THR A 190 4.83 12.47 7.26
CA THR A 190 3.58 11.76 7.01
C THR A 190 2.98 11.25 8.30
N VAL A 191 1.66 11.28 8.38
CA VAL A 191 0.88 10.57 9.40
C VAL A 191 -0.21 9.80 8.68
N GLU A 192 -0.26 8.50 8.92
CA GLU A 192 -1.20 7.58 8.26
C GLU A 192 -1.97 6.83 9.33
N GLY A 193 -3.27 6.66 9.13
CA GLY A 193 -4.11 5.86 10.01
C GLY A 193 -5.06 5.00 9.19
N LYS A 194 -5.30 3.79 9.67
CA LYS A 194 -6.27 2.84 9.11
C LYS A 194 -7.12 2.27 10.22
N PHE A 195 -8.40 2.12 9.97
CA PHE A 195 -9.35 1.39 10.80
C PHE A 195 -10.11 0.42 9.92
N GLU A 196 -10.25 -0.82 10.37
CA GLU A 196 -10.97 -1.90 9.68
C GLU A 196 -11.94 -2.55 10.65
N ASP A 197 -13.09 -2.96 10.13
CA ASP A 197 -14.10 -3.69 10.87
C ASP A 197 -14.63 -4.83 10.00
N VAL A 198 -14.72 -6.02 10.58
CA VAL A 198 -15.24 -7.24 9.92
C VAL A 198 -16.41 -7.74 10.74
N ASP A 199 -17.57 -7.89 10.12
CA ASP A 199 -18.77 -8.36 10.83
C ASP A 199 -18.56 -9.77 11.43
N GLY A 200 -18.94 -9.93 12.69
CA GLY A 200 -18.67 -11.15 13.45
C GLY A 200 -17.20 -11.42 13.78
N GLY A 201 -16.29 -10.48 13.44
CA GLY A 201 -14.87 -10.51 13.75
C GLY A 201 -14.46 -9.49 14.80
N SER A 202 -13.19 -9.11 14.77
CA SER A 202 -12.67 -8.00 15.56
C SER A 202 -12.32 -6.83 14.65
N SER A 203 -12.62 -5.61 15.06
CA SER A 203 -12.06 -4.42 14.41
C SER A 203 -10.53 -4.38 14.57
N ASN A 204 -9.84 -3.72 13.65
CA ASN A 204 -8.41 -3.46 13.72
C ASN A 204 -8.13 -1.97 13.46
N TRP A 205 -7.01 -1.46 13.99
CA TRP A 205 -6.52 -0.14 13.64
C TRP A 205 -5.00 -0.12 13.62
N GLU A 206 -4.44 0.75 12.79
CA GLU A 206 -3.02 1.02 12.69
C GLU A 206 -2.79 2.53 12.57
N LEU A 207 -1.73 3.01 13.17
CA LEU A 207 -1.24 4.39 13.05
C LEU A 207 0.25 4.36 12.73
N ALA A 208 0.66 5.05 11.66
CA ALA A 208 2.04 5.17 11.25
C ALA A 208 2.44 6.65 11.10
N SER A 209 3.70 6.95 11.35
CA SER A 209 4.28 8.27 11.09
C SER A 209 5.71 8.14 10.58
N ASN A 210 6.04 8.92 9.53
CA ASN A 210 7.40 9.06 9.02
C ASN A 210 7.84 10.52 9.13
N TYR A 211 8.99 10.75 9.75
CA TYR A 211 9.66 12.04 9.72
C TYR A 211 10.89 11.99 8.82
N TYR A 212 10.91 12.83 7.81
CA TYR A 212 11.97 12.96 6.83
C TYR A 212 12.91 14.10 7.19
N PHE A 213 14.17 13.78 7.44
CA PHE A 213 15.24 14.76 7.64
C PHE A 213 15.73 15.35 6.31
N SER A 214 15.42 14.68 5.20
CA SER A 214 15.73 15.09 3.84
C SER A 214 14.86 14.27 2.87
N LYS A 215 14.93 14.54 1.57
CA LYS A 215 14.32 13.70 0.53
C LYS A 215 14.72 12.21 0.62
N ALA A 216 15.93 11.94 1.12
CA ALA A 216 16.55 10.62 1.09
C ALA A 216 16.48 9.88 2.42
N THR A 217 16.24 10.54 3.55
CA THR A 217 16.40 9.92 4.88
C THR A 217 15.22 10.21 5.78
N SER A 218 14.63 9.15 6.33
CA SER A 218 13.55 9.23 7.31
C SER A 218 13.72 8.25 8.46
N VAL A 219 12.98 8.49 9.53
CA VAL A 219 12.67 7.53 10.58
C VAL A 219 11.16 7.37 10.65
N PHE A 220 10.71 6.20 11.07
CA PHE A 220 9.28 5.92 11.18
C PHE A 220 8.94 5.16 12.45
N VAL A 221 7.69 5.26 12.82
CA VAL A 221 7.04 4.48 13.88
C VAL A 221 5.69 4.02 13.38
N THR A 222 5.33 2.78 13.70
CA THR A 222 3.97 2.22 13.51
C THR A 222 3.51 1.62 14.83
N VAL A 223 2.23 1.76 15.14
CA VAL A 223 1.56 1.11 16.27
C VAL A 223 0.21 0.59 15.82
N ASN A 224 -0.25 -0.51 16.40
CA ASN A 224 -1.54 -1.11 16.04
C ASN A 224 -2.37 -1.51 17.28
N LYS A 225 -3.54 -2.06 17.03
CA LYS A 225 -4.50 -2.50 18.04
C LYS A 225 -3.99 -3.63 18.95
N ASN A 226 -3.07 -4.44 18.46
CA ASN A 226 -2.57 -5.61 19.18
C ASN A 226 -1.39 -5.26 20.10
N ASP A 227 -1.18 -3.96 20.37
CA ASP A 227 -0.06 -3.42 21.14
C ASP A 227 1.32 -3.67 20.48
N ASP A 228 1.32 -4.02 19.16
CA ASP A 228 2.55 -4.09 18.40
C ASP A 228 3.04 -2.69 18.04
N TYR A 229 4.34 -2.51 18.09
CA TYR A 229 4.98 -1.33 17.57
C TYR A 229 6.17 -1.68 16.68
N THR A 230 6.41 -0.85 15.68
CA THR A 230 7.58 -0.97 14.80
C THR A 230 8.32 0.35 14.74
N LEU A 231 9.63 0.31 14.84
CA LEU A 231 10.51 1.47 14.72
C LEU A 231 11.56 1.18 13.65
N GLY A 232 11.90 2.18 12.86
CA GLY A 232 12.94 1.98 11.86
C GLY A 232 13.36 3.25 11.15
N GLY A 233 14.18 3.07 10.14
CA GLY A 233 14.67 4.14 9.30
C GLY A 233 14.75 3.73 7.85
N GLN A 234 14.80 4.74 6.99
CA GLN A 234 14.99 4.60 5.56
C GLN A 234 16.07 5.54 5.08
N HIS A 235 16.88 5.07 4.16
CA HIS A 235 17.88 5.89 3.48
C HIS A 235 18.00 5.52 2.01
N PHE A 236 17.86 6.49 1.14
CA PHE A 236 18.20 6.38 -0.27
C PHE A 236 19.67 6.78 -0.48
N PHE A 237 20.49 5.85 -0.94
CA PHE A 237 21.91 6.07 -1.26
C PHE A 237 22.10 7.01 -2.47
N ASN A 238 21.10 7.01 -3.33
CA ASN A 238 20.91 7.92 -4.45
C ASN A 238 19.41 7.96 -4.76
N ASN A 239 18.96 8.71 -5.75
CA ASN A 239 17.54 8.80 -6.11
C ASN A 239 16.92 7.49 -6.64
N ASN A 240 17.73 6.46 -6.92
CA ASN A 240 17.28 5.20 -7.50
C ASN A 240 17.30 4.01 -6.53
N VAL A 241 18.12 4.06 -5.47
CA VAL A 241 18.35 2.91 -4.59
C VAL A 241 18.17 3.32 -3.14
N GLY A 242 17.20 2.73 -2.47
CA GLY A 242 16.90 2.93 -1.06
C GLY A 242 16.94 1.64 -0.25
N LEU A 243 17.15 1.78 1.05
CA LEU A 243 17.02 0.73 2.05
C LEU A 243 16.12 1.23 3.18
N LYS A 244 15.10 0.46 3.53
CA LYS A 244 14.26 0.65 4.71
C LYS A 244 14.48 -0.56 5.62
N ALA A 245 14.72 -0.35 6.91
CA ALA A 245 14.87 -1.43 7.87
C ALA A 245 14.31 -1.01 9.22
N GLY A 246 13.88 -1.99 10.01
CA GLY A 246 13.30 -1.73 11.31
C GLY A 246 13.19 -2.97 12.18
N TYR A 247 12.76 -2.68 13.40
CA TYR A 247 12.50 -3.63 14.45
C TYR A 247 11.08 -3.42 14.99
N GLY A 248 10.36 -4.49 15.17
CA GLY A 248 9.05 -4.53 15.82
C GLY A 248 9.08 -5.36 17.09
N ASN A 249 8.20 -5.01 18.02
CA ASN A 249 7.98 -5.77 19.24
C ASN A 249 6.55 -5.48 19.73
N ASN A 250 6.11 -6.21 20.76
CA ASN A 250 4.81 -6.06 21.38
C ASN A 250 4.98 -5.54 22.82
N TRP A 251 4.15 -4.59 23.28
CA TRP A 251 4.27 -4.03 24.63
C TRP A 251 3.84 -5.01 25.72
N ASP A 252 2.96 -5.94 25.41
CA ASP A 252 2.41 -6.90 26.36
C ASP A 252 3.07 -8.29 26.26
N ASP A 253 3.77 -8.58 25.14
CA ASP A 253 4.49 -9.83 24.90
C ASP A 253 5.96 -9.54 24.56
N SER A 254 6.84 -9.71 25.54
CA SER A 254 8.28 -9.44 25.36
C SER A 254 9.03 -10.51 24.54
N ASP A 255 8.39 -11.63 24.27
CA ASP A 255 8.98 -12.71 23.48
C ASP A 255 8.70 -12.52 21.97
N TYR A 256 7.83 -11.55 21.59
CA TYR A 256 7.57 -11.18 20.21
C TYR A 256 8.68 -10.27 19.69
N ASP A 257 9.41 -10.73 18.70
CA ASP A 257 10.44 -9.99 17.99
C ASP A 257 10.18 -10.01 16.47
N ALA A 258 10.21 -8.86 15.84
CA ALA A 258 10.10 -8.74 14.39
C ALA A 258 11.26 -7.90 13.83
N TYR A 259 11.88 -8.38 12.76
CA TYR A 259 12.92 -7.67 12.01
C TYR A 259 12.54 -7.59 10.55
N PHE A 260 12.79 -6.46 9.91
CA PHE A 260 12.59 -6.38 8.48
C PHE A 260 13.64 -5.51 7.79
N ALA A 261 13.85 -5.80 6.52
CA ALA A 261 14.63 -5.00 5.59
C ALA A 261 13.94 -4.99 4.21
N ASN A 262 13.89 -3.84 3.57
CA ASN A 262 13.36 -3.66 2.24
C ASN A 262 14.29 -2.80 1.38
N VAL A 263 14.66 -3.30 0.22
CA VAL A 263 15.45 -2.56 -0.78
C VAL A 263 14.49 -2.03 -1.83
N SER A 264 14.52 -0.71 -2.06
CA SER A 264 13.75 -0.04 -3.12
C SER A 264 14.66 0.28 -4.30
N LEU A 265 14.17 -0.01 -5.51
CA LEU A 265 14.82 0.30 -6.79
C LEU A 265 13.84 1.11 -7.64
N GLN A 266 14.23 2.31 -8.06
CA GLN A 266 13.35 3.26 -8.78
C GLN A 266 14.07 3.80 -10.01
N PHE A 267 13.42 3.76 -11.21
CA PHE A 267 14.00 4.19 -12.48
C PHE A 267 13.00 4.95 -13.36
#